data_d89633cec78e60acd831d441f79917be
#
_entry.id   d89633cec78e60acd831d441f79917be
#
_cell.length_a   1.000
_cell.length_b   1.000
_cell.length_c   1.000
_cell.angle_alpha   90.00
_cell.angle_beta   90.00
_cell.angle_gamma   90.00
#
_symmetry.space_group_name_H-M   'P 1'
#
loop_
_entity.id
_entity.type
_entity.pdbx_description
1 polymer ?
#
loop_
_entity_poly.entity_id
_entity_poly.type
_entity_poly.pdbx_seq_one_letter_code
_entity_poly.pdbx_strand_id
1 'polypeptide(L)'
;MAFIQHTNCPKCGSKDNLAEYSDGFYCFGCGYRKQKNDLNSIRSRLQNEQVMLSDELDISTTNDIPIVPTQWLLQYGITQQDVDEYKIGWNAYHELLVLVNTPSYYQARNFSKYGAKYISKGKKPLLFYGTGDILVCVEDVLSAIKIIKANKNVCATPLLGSIISPELTETILQRFKAVKIWLDRDKAIEAVKQARNLKQKGIDSDVVITPNDPKEYSTGEINEWLKNK
;
A
#
# COMPACT_ATOMS: atom_id res chain seq x y z
N MET A 1 0.43 2.48 -17.66
CA MET A 1 -0.50 3.27 -18.53
C MET A 1 -0.19 4.73 -18.35
N ALA A 2 0.37 5.39 -19.38
CA ALA A 2 0.52 6.84 -19.39
C ALA A 2 -0.63 7.41 -20.21
N PHE A 3 -1.35 8.41 -19.67
CA PHE A 3 -2.39 9.14 -20.40
C PHE A 3 -1.73 10.00 -21.48
N ILE A 4 -2.32 10.02 -22.69
CA ILE A 4 -1.83 10.77 -23.84
C ILE A 4 -2.78 11.94 -24.11
N GLN A 5 -4.05 11.64 -24.40
CA GLN A 5 -5.05 12.66 -24.77
C GLN A 5 -6.48 12.12 -24.66
N HIS A 6 -7.45 13.01 -24.78
CA HIS A 6 -8.85 12.66 -25.03
C HIS A 6 -9.17 12.73 -26.53
N THR A 7 -10.05 11.82 -27.01
CA THR A 7 -10.44 11.73 -28.41
C THR A 7 -11.89 11.23 -28.56
N ASN A 8 -12.38 11.17 -29.80
CA ASN A 8 -13.73 10.75 -30.09
C ASN A 8 -13.93 9.24 -29.89
N CYS A 9 -14.98 8.85 -29.17
CA CYS A 9 -15.29 7.44 -28.97
C CYS A 9 -16.01 6.85 -30.19
N PRO A 10 -15.51 5.79 -30.82
CA PRO A 10 -16.13 5.17 -31.98
C PRO A 10 -17.40 4.39 -31.65
N LYS A 11 -17.63 4.07 -30.36
CA LYS A 11 -18.79 3.30 -29.90
C LYS A 11 -19.99 4.17 -29.52
N CYS A 12 -19.78 5.27 -28.81
CA CYS A 12 -20.88 6.12 -28.33
C CYS A 12 -20.89 7.53 -28.93
N GLY A 13 -19.92 7.87 -29.80
CA GLY A 13 -19.84 9.16 -30.47
C GLY A 13 -19.47 10.35 -29.58
N SER A 14 -19.18 10.13 -28.30
CA SER A 14 -18.72 11.20 -27.41
C SER A 14 -17.41 11.79 -27.92
N LYS A 15 -17.30 13.13 -27.92
CA LYS A 15 -16.17 13.85 -28.51
C LYS A 15 -14.92 13.88 -27.62
N ASP A 16 -15.07 13.61 -26.31
CA ASP A 16 -14.02 13.81 -25.28
C ASP A 16 -13.93 12.74 -24.20
N ASN A 17 -14.83 11.74 -24.19
CA ASN A 17 -14.85 10.71 -23.15
C ASN A 17 -13.93 9.49 -23.46
N LEU A 18 -13.32 9.41 -24.63
CA LEU A 18 -12.35 8.37 -24.94
C LEU A 18 -10.94 8.84 -24.56
N ALA A 19 -10.41 8.32 -23.46
CA ALA A 19 -9.02 8.53 -23.10
C ALA A 19 -8.11 7.58 -23.85
N GLU A 20 -7.09 8.14 -24.48
CA GLU A 20 -5.98 7.41 -25.11
C GLU A 20 -4.84 7.28 -24.10
N TYR A 21 -4.36 6.06 -23.92
CA TYR A 21 -3.21 5.70 -23.11
C TYR A 21 -2.10 5.12 -23.99
N SER A 22 -0.89 5.00 -23.46
CA SER A 22 0.25 4.38 -24.14
C SER A 22 -0.03 2.96 -24.64
N ASP A 23 -0.91 2.23 -23.95
CA ASP A 23 -1.22 0.81 -24.18
C ASP A 23 -2.63 0.55 -24.68
N GLY A 24 -3.48 1.57 -24.81
CA GLY A 24 -4.84 1.39 -25.30
C GLY A 24 -5.75 2.61 -25.16
N PHE A 25 -7.03 2.34 -25.27
CA PHE A 25 -8.10 3.33 -25.18
C PHE A 25 -9.15 2.89 -24.17
N TYR A 26 -9.70 3.84 -23.41
CA TYR A 26 -10.83 3.62 -22.50
C TYR A 26 -11.82 4.78 -22.58
N CYS A 27 -13.10 4.47 -22.82
CA CYS A 27 -14.16 5.48 -22.83
C CYS A 27 -14.90 5.53 -21.49
N PHE A 28 -14.83 6.65 -20.81
CA PHE A 28 -15.52 6.87 -19.54
C PHE A 28 -17.06 6.98 -19.67
N GLY A 29 -17.55 7.29 -20.88
CA GLY A 29 -18.99 7.40 -21.11
C GLY A 29 -19.70 6.07 -21.35
N CYS A 30 -19.06 5.12 -22.05
CA CYS A 30 -19.74 3.86 -22.44
C CYS A 30 -18.95 2.59 -22.09
N GLY A 31 -17.82 2.70 -21.39
CA GLY A 31 -16.97 1.57 -21.03
C GLY A 31 -16.23 0.90 -22.20
N TYR A 32 -16.23 1.50 -23.41
CA TYR A 32 -15.50 0.96 -24.55
C TYR A 32 -13.99 0.87 -24.23
N ARG A 33 -13.40 -0.29 -24.58
CA ARG A 33 -11.96 -0.55 -24.43
C ARG A 33 -11.38 -1.08 -25.73
N LYS A 34 -10.19 -0.60 -26.08
CA LYS A 34 -9.38 -1.11 -27.21
C LYS A 34 -7.92 -1.07 -26.81
N GLN A 35 -7.22 -2.17 -26.97
CA GLN A 35 -5.77 -2.21 -26.74
C GLN A 35 -5.02 -1.84 -28.02
N LYS A 36 -3.91 -1.12 -27.90
CA LYS A 36 -2.96 -0.94 -28.98
C LYS A 36 -2.10 -2.21 -29.08
N ASN A 37 -2.18 -2.89 -30.23
CA ASN A 37 -1.31 -4.02 -30.53
C ASN A 37 0.07 -3.46 -30.97
N ASP A 38 0.81 -2.93 -30.00
CA ASP A 38 2.18 -2.48 -30.21
C ASP A 38 3.14 -3.55 -29.69
N LEU A 39 4.15 -3.89 -30.49
CA LEU A 39 5.21 -4.85 -30.12
C LEU A 39 5.91 -4.46 -28.81
N ASN A 40 5.99 -3.16 -28.48
CA ASN A 40 6.53 -2.68 -27.21
C ASN A 40 5.59 -2.95 -26.03
N SER A 41 4.27 -2.90 -26.23
CA SER A 41 3.29 -3.27 -25.18
C SER A 41 3.25 -4.78 -24.95
N ILE A 42 3.50 -5.57 -26.00
CA ILE A 42 3.66 -7.03 -25.92
C ILE A 42 4.97 -7.36 -25.18
N ARG A 43 6.06 -6.66 -25.49
CA ARG A 43 7.37 -6.84 -24.87
C ARG A 43 7.35 -6.47 -23.37
N SER A 44 6.70 -5.35 -23.01
CA SER A 44 6.51 -4.97 -21.60
C SER A 44 5.57 -5.93 -20.84
N ARG A 45 4.58 -6.51 -21.52
CA ARG A 45 3.75 -7.58 -20.94
C ARG A 45 4.54 -8.87 -20.74
N LEU A 46 5.32 -9.30 -21.72
CA LEU A 46 6.16 -10.49 -21.61
C LEU A 46 7.25 -10.32 -20.54
N GLN A 47 7.81 -9.13 -20.37
CA GLN A 47 8.74 -8.83 -19.27
C GLN A 47 8.03 -8.81 -17.92
N ASN A 48 6.81 -8.24 -17.83
CA ASN A 48 6.00 -8.28 -16.62
C ASN A 48 5.48 -9.71 -16.33
N GLU A 49 5.15 -10.50 -17.34
CA GLU A 49 4.76 -11.91 -17.19
C GLU A 49 5.95 -12.78 -16.81
N GLN A 50 7.16 -12.53 -17.30
CA GLN A 50 8.37 -13.23 -16.87
C GLN A 50 8.72 -12.93 -15.40
N VAL A 51 8.49 -11.71 -14.92
CA VAL A 51 8.59 -11.37 -13.49
C VAL A 51 7.48 -12.05 -12.67
N MET A 52 6.33 -12.35 -13.29
CA MET A 52 5.19 -13.01 -12.64
C MET A 52 5.24 -14.55 -12.71
N LEU A 53 6.08 -15.13 -13.58
CA LEU A 53 6.12 -16.59 -13.83
C LEU A 53 7.23 -17.33 -13.09
N SER A 54 8.10 -16.64 -12.34
CA SER A 54 8.93 -17.35 -11.38
C SER A 54 8.07 -17.77 -10.18
N ASP A 55 7.86 -19.06 -10.01
CA ASP A 55 7.15 -19.65 -8.85
C ASP A 55 7.91 -19.43 -7.53
N GLU A 56 9.12 -18.90 -7.56
CA GLU A 56 9.87 -18.49 -6.39
C GLU A 56 9.35 -17.14 -5.90
N LEU A 57 8.68 -17.18 -4.75
CA LEU A 57 8.25 -16.00 -4.00
C LEU A 57 9.43 -15.29 -3.32
N ASP A 58 10.60 -15.92 -3.29
CA ASP A 58 11.78 -15.36 -2.66
C ASP A 58 12.43 -14.31 -3.56
N ILE A 59 12.24 -13.07 -3.16
CA ILE A 59 12.94 -11.92 -3.76
C ILE A 59 14.20 -11.64 -2.93
N SER A 60 15.36 -12.00 -3.46
CA SER A 60 16.63 -11.73 -2.80
C SER A 60 16.86 -10.24 -2.62
N THR A 61 17.25 -9.82 -1.43
CA THR A 61 17.49 -8.43 -1.08
C THR A 61 18.83 -8.24 -0.39
N THR A 62 19.37 -7.04 -0.52
CA THR A 62 20.56 -6.57 0.22
C THR A 62 20.19 -5.36 1.07
N ASN A 63 21.01 -5.05 2.08
CA ASN A 63 20.87 -3.84 2.88
C ASN A 63 21.57 -2.62 2.23
N ASP A 64 22.24 -2.81 1.10
CA ASP A 64 22.89 -1.74 0.33
C ASP A 64 21.83 -1.05 -0.55
N ILE A 65 21.11 -0.13 0.06
CA ILE A 65 20.02 0.62 -0.59
C ILE A 65 20.59 1.85 -1.28
N PRO A 66 20.36 2.05 -2.61
CA PRO A 66 20.81 3.22 -3.34
C PRO A 66 20.28 4.54 -2.77
N ILE A 67 20.95 5.64 -3.11
CA ILE A 67 20.68 6.97 -2.56
C ILE A 67 19.22 7.43 -2.77
N VAL A 68 18.63 7.18 -3.93
CA VAL A 68 17.27 7.63 -4.25
C VAL A 68 16.21 6.94 -3.39
N PRO A 69 16.17 5.59 -3.28
CA PRO A 69 15.29 4.92 -2.33
C PRO A 69 15.56 5.29 -0.87
N THR A 70 16.84 5.49 -0.49
CA THR A 70 17.20 5.93 0.87
C THR A 70 16.63 7.32 1.17
N GLN A 71 16.77 8.29 0.26
CA GLN A 71 16.17 9.61 0.41
C GLN A 71 14.65 9.55 0.51
N TRP A 72 14.02 8.65 -0.25
CA TRP A 72 12.59 8.43 -0.18
C TRP A 72 12.14 7.86 1.18
N LEU A 73 12.91 6.98 1.82
CA LEU A 73 12.64 6.51 3.17
C LEU A 73 12.82 7.64 4.20
N LEU A 74 13.92 8.41 4.08
CA LEU A 74 14.26 9.49 5.00
C LEU A 74 13.22 10.61 5.03
N GLN A 75 12.55 10.91 3.91
CA GLN A 75 11.47 11.91 3.88
C GLN A 75 10.31 11.57 4.83
N TYR A 76 10.10 10.27 5.11
CA TYR A 76 9.13 9.79 6.11
C TYR A 76 9.77 9.52 7.47
N GLY A 77 11.02 9.90 7.68
CA GLY A 77 11.75 9.67 8.93
C GLY A 77 12.06 8.19 9.20
N ILE A 78 12.11 7.35 8.16
CA ILE A 78 12.58 5.98 8.23
C ILE A 78 14.10 5.99 8.08
N THR A 79 14.80 5.60 9.13
CA THR A 79 16.26 5.62 9.23
C THR A 79 16.87 4.27 8.87
N GLN A 80 18.21 4.20 8.78
CA GLN A 80 18.90 2.93 8.57
C GLN A 80 18.61 1.92 9.70
N GLN A 81 18.47 2.39 10.93
CA GLN A 81 18.09 1.51 12.05
C GLN A 81 16.70 0.89 11.82
N ASP A 82 15.75 1.64 11.28
CA ASP A 82 14.41 1.10 10.94
C ASP A 82 14.50 0.10 9.77
N VAL A 83 15.33 0.39 8.77
CA VAL A 83 15.62 -0.53 7.65
C VAL A 83 16.08 -1.88 8.16
N ASP A 84 17.05 -1.88 9.08
CA ASP A 84 17.60 -3.09 9.65
C ASP A 84 16.60 -3.82 10.57
N GLU A 85 15.88 -3.08 11.43
CA GLU A 85 14.88 -3.61 12.37
C GLU A 85 13.70 -4.26 11.64
N TYR A 86 13.17 -3.59 10.61
CA TYR A 86 12.00 -4.05 9.87
C TYR A 86 12.35 -4.84 8.60
N LYS A 87 13.64 -5.14 8.39
CA LYS A 87 14.14 -5.94 7.26
C LYS A 87 13.72 -5.40 5.90
N ILE A 88 13.73 -4.08 5.75
CA ILE A 88 13.53 -3.43 4.47
C ILE A 88 14.81 -3.65 3.64
N GLY A 89 14.67 -4.10 2.40
CA GLY A 89 15.83 -4.46 1.59
C GLY A 89 15.73 -3.96 0.15
N TRP A 90 16.83 -4.02 -0.55
CA TRP A 90 16.94 -3.62 -1.95
C TRP A 90 17.19 -4.81 -2.86
N ASN A 91 16.35 -4.97 -3.88
CA ASN A 91 16.60 -5.87 -4.98
C ASN A 91 17.15 -5.06 -6.17
N ALA A 92 18.46 -5.20 -6.42
CA ALA A 92 19.15 -4.41 -7.44
C ALA A 92 18.75 -4.79 -8.87
N TYR A 93 18.40 -6.06 -9.10
CA TYR A 93 18.05 -6.53 -10.45
C TYR A 93 16.76 -5.92 -10.97
N HIS A 94 15.77 -5.77 -10.10
CA HIS A 94 14.46 -5.21 -10.46
C HIS A 94 14.28 -3.75 -10.04
N GLU A 95 15.27 -3.13 -9.41
CA GLU A 95 15.19 -1.78 -8.83
C GLU A 95 14.01 -1.63 -7.85
N LEU A 96 13.84 -2.62 -6.95
CA LEU A 96 12.74 -2.69 -6.01
C LEU A 96 13.22 -2.46 -4.57
N LEU A 97 12.58 -1.52 -3.88
CA LEU A 97 12.68 -1.40 -2.43
C LEU A 97 11.62 -2.30 -1.79
N VAL A 98 12.06 -3.42 -1.24
CA VAL A 98 11.19 -4.44 -0.66
C VAL A 98 10.86 -4.05 0.77
N LEU A 99 9.58 -3.74 1.02
CA LEU A 99 9.06 -3.27 2.30
C LEU A 99 8.53 -4.41 3.18
N VAL A 100 8.09 -5.49 2.54
CA VAL A 100 7.67 -6.74 3.19
C VAL A 100 8.28 -7.88 2.41
N ASN A 101 8.93 -8.80 3.12
CA ASN A 101 9.43 -10.04 2.54
C ASN A 101 9.17 -11.20 3.51
N THR A 102 8.28 -12.11 3.13
CA THR A 102 7.94 -13.32 3.88
C THR A 102 7.99 -14.52 2.93
N PRO A 103 8.07 -15.75 3.42
CA PRO A 103 8.10 -16.94 2.54
C PRO A 103 6.92 -17.05 1.56
N SER A 104 5.79 -16.42 1.87
CA SER A 104 4.56 -16.49 1.06
C SER A 104 4.10 -15.18 0.45
N TYR A 105 4.82 -14.07 0.70
CA TYR A 105 4.40 -12.75 0.22
C TYR A 105 5.56 -11.76 0.21
N TYR A 106 5.61 -10.94 -0.84
CA TYR A 106 6.38 -9.70 -0.80
C TYR A 106 5.57 -8.50 -1.28
N GLN A 107 5.94 -7.32 -0.78
CA GLN A 107 5.51 -6.04 -1.30
C GLN A 107 6.71 -5.12 -1.44
N ALA A 108 6.84 -4.51 -2.60
CA ALA A 108 7.94 -3.63 -2.93
C ALA A 108 7.46 -2.34 -3.61
N ARG A 109 8.22 -1.25 -3.37
CA ARG A 109 8.13 -0.03 -4.16
C ARG A 109 9.07 -0.11 -5.33
N ASN A 110 8.54 0.13 -6.52
CA ASN A 110 9.31 0.13 -7.75
C ASN A 110 9.97 1.49 -7.97
N PHE A 111 11.27 1.51 -8.16
CA PHE A 111 12.08 2.67 -8.51
C PHE A 111 12.55 2.65 -9.95
N SER A 112 12.28 1.58 -10.70
CA SER A 112 12.52 1.54 -12.14
C SER A 112 11.61 2.54 -12.87
N LYS A 113 12.00 2.89 -14.08
CA LYS A 113 11.21 3.79 -14.94
C LYS A 113 9.91 3.17 -15.47
N TYR A 114 9.73 1.86 -15.30
CA TYR A 114 8.66 1.10 -15.92
C TYR A 114 7.84 0.33 -14.88
N GLY A 115 6.56 0.10 -15.20
CA GLY A 115 5.66 -0.73 -14.41
C GLY A 115 4.88 0.03 -13.32
N ALA A 116 4.22 -0.73 -12.46
CA ALA A 116 3.43 -0.19 -11.37
C ALA A 116 4.33 0.37 -10.26
N LYS A 117 3.88 1.45 -9.60
CA LYS A 117 4.58 2.10 -8.47
C LYS A 117 4.82 1.14 -7.31
N TYR A 118 3.87 0.25 -7.04
CA TYR A 118 3.99 -0.82 -6.05
C TYR A 118 3.73 -2.16 -6.70
N ILE A 119 4.51 -3.16 -6.32
CA ILE A 119 4.41 -4.54 -6.78
C ILE A 119 4.24 -5.42 -5.55
N SER A 120 3.30 -6.36 -5.62
CA SER A 120 3.13 -7.36 -4.57
C SER A 120 2.78 -8.71 -5.18
N LYS A 121 3.26 -9.79 -4.56
CA LYS A 121 2.98 -11.17 -4.98
C LYS A 121 2.76 -12.06 -3.77
N GLY A 122 1.85 -13.01 -3.89
CA GLY A 122 1.55 -13.99 -2.85
C GLY A 122 0.35 -13.63 -1.98
N LYS A 123 0.14 -14.42 -0.91
CA LYS A 123 -0.95 -14.21 0.05
C LYS A 123 -0.52 -13.20 1.11
N LYS A 124 -1.26 -12.10 1.24
CA LYS A 124 -0.98 -11.05 2.24
C LYS A 124 -0.92 -11.63 3.64
N PRO A 125 0.19 -11.42 4.38
CA PRO A 125 0.31 -11.85 5.76
C PRO A 125 -0.39 -10.87 6.70
N LEU A 126 -0.73 -11.32 7.90
CA LEU A 126 -1.04 -10.44 9.02
C LEU A 126 0.28 -10.01 9.66
N LEU A 127 0.56 -8.71 9.63
CA LEU A 127 1.76 -8.12 10.21
C LEU A 127 1.37 -7.26 11.41
N PHE A 128 2.10 -7.39 12.50
CA PHE A 128 1.91 -6.60 13.70
C PHE A 128 3.23 -6.00 14.15
N TYR A 129 3.23 -4.70 14.36
CA TYR A 129 4.36 -3.94 14.87
C TYR A 129 4.00 -3.42 16.27
N GLY A 130 4.91 -3.60 17.25
CA GLY A 130 4.65 -3.27 18.65
C GLY A 130 3.79 -4.30 19.39
N THR A 131 3.49 -4.03 20.67
CA THR A 131 2.91 -5.02 21.60
C THR A 131 1.71 -4.50 22.40
N GLY A 132 1.25 -3.26 22.14
CA GLY A 132 0.11 -2.68 22.84
C GLY A 132 -1.21 -3.43 22.61
N ASP A 133 -2.18 -3.20 23.48
CA ASP A 133 -3.52 -3.78 23.43
C ASP A 133 -4.54 -2.90 22.65
N ILE A 134 -4.10 -1.75 22.15
CA ILE A 134 -4.82 -0.90 21.19
C ILE A 134 -4.18 -1.13 19.83
N LEU A 135 -4.97 -1.59 18.85
CA LEU A 135 -4.50 -1.78 17.49
C LEU A 135 -4.77 -0.54 16.63
N VAL A 136 -3.75 -0.10 15.89
CA VAL A 136 -3.90 0.94 14.86
C VAL A 136 -3.78 0.29 13.49
N CYS A 137 -4.87 0.28 12.72
CA CYS A 137 -4.91 -0.24 11.36
C CYS A 137 -4.58 0.89 10.38
N VAL A 138 -3.58 0.70 9.53
CA VAL A 138 -3.13 1.66 8.49
C VAL A 138 -3.01 0.98 7.15
N GLU A 139 -2.87 1.74 6.05
CA GLU A 139 -2.79 1.13 4.71
C GLU A 139 -1.44 0.47 4.43
N ASP A 140 -0.33 1.09 4.84
CA ASP A 140 1.01 0.70 4.43
C ASP A 140 1.98 0.50 5.61
N VAL A 141 3.09 -0.16 5.30
CA VAL A 141 4.15 -0.53 6.27
C VAL A 141 4.83 0.69 6.88
N LEU A 142 5.11 1.73 6.09
CA LEU A 142 5.81 2.92 6.61
C LEU A 142 4.95 3.66 7.62
N SER A 143 3.65 3.76 7.36
CA SER A 143 2.66 4.31 8.30
C SER A 143 2.64 3.51 9.61
N ALA A 144 2.67 2.17 9.55
CA ALA A 144 2.72 1.33 10.74
C ALA A 144 4.02 1.55 11.55
N ILE A 145 5.16 1.59 10.89
CA ILE A 145 6.45 1.87 11.53
C ILE A 145 6.43 3.25 12.20
N LYS A 146 5.93 4.29 11.51
CA LYS A 146 5.84 5.65 12.07
C LYS A 146 4.98 5.71 13.33
N ILE A 147 3.87 5.00 13.36
CA ILE A 147 3.00 4.91 14.54
C ILE A 147 3.75 4.31 15.72
N ILE A 148 4.46 3.21 15.52
CA ILE A 148 5.23 2.56 16.60
C ILE A 148 6.42 3.40 17.05
N LYS A 149 7.05 4.14 16.15
CA LYS A 149 8.09 5.12 16.53
C LYS A 149 7.52 6.25 17.39
N ALA A 150 6.29 6.67 17.12
CA ALA A 150 5.62 7.73 17.87
C ALA A 150 5.08 7.24 19.21
N ASN A 151 4.50 6.03 19.26
CA ASN A 151 3.84 5.50 20.45
C ASN A 151 4.12 4.01 20.64
N LYS A 152 4.96 3.69 21.63
CA LYS A 152 5.33 2.31 21.97
C LYS A 152 4.23 1.52 22.67
N ASN A 153 3.14 2.18 23.12
CA ASN A 153 2.05 1.56 23.89
C ASN A 153 0.91 1.06 23.00
N VAL A 154 1.03 1.17 21.69
CA VAL A 154 0.07 0.65 20.72
C VAL A 154 0.69 -0.48 19.89
N CYS A 155 -0.16 -1.24 19.22
CA CYS A 155 0.24 -2.14 18.15
C CYS A 155 -0.24 -1.54 16.83
N ALA A 156 0.55 -1.62 15.77
CA ALA A 156 0.13 -1.16 14.45
C ALA A 156 0.13 -2.32 13.45
N THR A 157 -0.85 -2.34 12.54
CA THR A 157 -0.94 -3.32 11.46
C THR A 157 -1.15 -2.63 10.12
N PRO A 158 -0.28 -2.87 9.12
CA PRO A 158 -0.54 -2.45 7.77
C PRO A 158 -1.52 -3.42 7.11
N LEU A 159 -2.62 -2.90 6.58
CA LEU A 159 -3.61 -3.69 5.85
C LEU A 159 -3.11 -4.12 4.46
N LEU A 160 -2.00 -3.52 4.00
CA LEU A 160 -1.47 -3.67 2.64
C LEU A 160 -2.56 -3.44 1.59
N GLY A 161 -3.39 -2.46 1.86
CA GLY A 161 -4.62 -2.06 1.19
C GLY A 161 -5.53 -1.37 2.20
N SER A 162 -6.86 -1.37 1.98
CA SER A 162 -7.81 -0.61 2.82
C SER A 162 -8.84 -1.48 3.55
N ILE A 163 -8.75 -2.80 3.48
CA ILE A 163 -9.78 -3.72 4.00
C ILE A 163 -9.24 -4.57 5.15
N ILE A 164 -9.94 -4.58 6.28
CA ILE A 164 -9.72 -5.51 7.38
C ILE A 164 -10.26 -6.88 6.96
N SER A 165 -9.36 -7.86 6.85
CA SER A 165 -9.73 -9.21 6.45
C SER A 165 -10.51 -9.95 7.55
N PRO A 166 -11.25 -11.02 7.21
CA PRO A 166 -11.88 -11.89 8.20
C PRO A 166 -10.89 -12.43 9.24
N GLU A 167 -9.70 -12.89 8.80
CA GLU A 167 -8.66 -13.41 9.68
C GLU A 167 -8.14 -12.32 10.64
N LEU A 168 -7.97 -11.07 10.15
CA LEU A 168 -7.58 -9.95 11.01
C LEU A 168 -8.70 -9.62 12.00
N THR A 169 -9.97 -9.67 11.57
CA THR A 169 -11.11 -9.46 12.46
C THR A 169 -11.13 -10.46 13.62
N GLU A 170 -10.90 -11.75 13.35
CA GLU A 170 -10.80 -12.78 14.38
C GLU A 170 -9.65 -12.50 15.35
N THR A 171 -8.47 -12.13 14.83
CA THR A 171 -7.32 -11.76 15.67
C THR A 171 -7.62 -10.53 16.52
N ILE A 172 -8.32 -9.54 16.01
CA ILE A 172 -8.75 -8.34 16.73
C ILE A 172 -9.62 -8.72 17.93
N LEU A 173 -10.64 -9.55 17.70
CA LEU A 173 -11.57 -10.00 18.76
C LEU A 173 -10.88 -10.77 19.88
N GLN A 174 -9.80 -11.48 19.58
CA GLN A 174 -9.09 -12.30 20.57
C GLN A 174 -8.00 -11.54 21.33
N ARG A 175 -7.38 -10.53 20.72
CA ARG A 175 -6.11 -9.97 21.20
C ARG A 175 -6.20 -8.52 21.65
N PHE A 176 -7.06 -7.71 21.03
CA PHE A 176 -7.04 -6.26 21.22
C PHE A 176 -8.28 -5.78 21.99
N LYS A 177 -8.09 -4.75 22.84
CA LYS A 177 -9.18 -4.11 23.59
C LYS A 177 -9.88 -3.04 22.76
N ALA A 178 -9.14 -2.36 21.91
CA ALA A 178 -9.66 -1.29 21.06
C ALA A 178 -8.92 -1.24 19.72
N VAL A 179 -9.57 -0.66 18.72
CA VAL A 179 -9.02 -0.48 17.37
C VAL A 179 -9.18 0.95 16.93
N LYS A 180 -8.12 1.55 16.43
CA LYS A 180 -8.17 2.81 15.66
C LYS A 180 -7.89 2.51 14.19
N ILE A 181 -8.75 2.99 13.31
CA ILE A 181 -8.58 2.82 11.86
C ILE A 181 -8.15 4.15 11.28
N TRP A 182 -6.92 4.19 10.75
CA TRP A 182 -6.32 5.39 10.19
C TRP A 182 -5.87 5.11 8.76
N LEU A 183 -6.81 5.21 7.82
CA LEU A 183 -6.57 5.03 6.39
C LEU A 183 -6.35 6.38 5.72
N ASP A 184 -5.90 6.34 4.47
CA ASP A 184 -5.76 7.50 3.61
C ASP A 184 -7.11 8.23 3.47
N ARG A 185 -7.07 9.55 3.27
CA ARG A 185 -8.27 10.40 3.30
C ARG A 185 -9.37 9.96 2.33
N ASP A 186 -8.99 9.46 1.16
CA ASP A 186 -9.94 8.97 0.15
C ASP A 186 -10.66 7.67 0.57
N LYS A 187 -10.17 6.99 1.61
CA LYS A 187 -10.73 5.79 2.23
C LYS A 187 -11.49 6.05 3.55
N ALA A 188 -11.73 7.31 3.91
CA ALA A 188 -12.41 7.65 5.17
C ALA A 188 -13.79 6.98 5.31
N ILE A 189 -14.59 6.90 4.24
CA ILE A 189 -15.90 6.24 4.26
C ILE A 189 -15.75 4.74 4.53
N GLU A 190 -14.74 4.10 3.96
CA GLU A 190 -14.42 2.69 4.18
C GLU A 190 -13.98 2.45 5.62
N ALA A 191 -13.13 3.32 6.16
CA ALA A 191 -12.69 3.26 7.55
C ALA A 191 -13.90 3.33 8.52
N VAL A 192 -14.85 4.23 8.30
CA VAL A 192 -16.06 4.37 9.11
C VAL A 192 -16.93 3.11 9.04
N LYS A 193 -17.11 2.51 7.86
CA LYS A 193 -17.86 1.25 7.70
C LYS A 193 -17.20 0.11 8.49
N GLN A 194 -15.88 -0.01 8.40
CA GLN A 194 -15.13 -1.06 9.10
C GLN A 194 -15.17 -0.86 10.62
N ALA A 195 -15.01 0.38 11.12
CA ALA A 195 -15.15 0.68 12.55
C ALA A 195 -16.55 0.31 13.06
N ARG A 196 -17.61 0.66 12.31
CA ARG A 196 -18.99 0.28 12.66
C ARG A 196 -19.16 -1.25 12.72
N ASN A 197 -18.58 -1.98 11.78
CA ASN A 197 -18.63 -3.44 11.76
C ASN A 197 -17.93 -4.05 12.99
N LEU A 198 -16.77 -3.52 13.39
CA LEU A 198 -16.07 -3.95 14.59
C LEU A 198 -16.86 -3.62 15.86
N LYS A 199 -17.48 -2.43 15.95
CA LYS A 199 -18.37 -2.07 17.08
C LYS A 199 -19.55 -3.03 17.21
N GLN A 200 -20.18 -3.42 16.09
CA GLN A 200 -21.27 -4.41 16.10
C GLN A 200 -20.82 -5.79 16.62
N LYS A 201 -19.53 -6.10 16.52
CA LYS A 201 -18.92 -7.32 17.04
C LYS A 201 -18.40 -7.17 18.50
N GLY A 202 -18.65 -6.03 19.13
CA GLY A 202 -18.28 -5.78 20.54
C GLY A 202 -16.88 -5.21 20.76
N ILE A 203 -16.17 -4.79 19.69
CA ILE A 203 -14.85 -4.15 19.81
C ILE A 203 -15.03 -2.63 19.83
N ASP A 204 -14.43 -1.98 20.85
CA ASP A 204 -14.29 -0.52 20.85
C ASP A 204 -13.41 -0.12 19.65
N SER A 205 -14.00 0.62 18.71
CA SER A 205 -13.31 0.96 17.48
C SER A 205 -13.62 2.38 17.04
N ASP A 206 -12.61 3.11 16.62
CA ASP A 206 -12.71 4.50 16.23
C ASP A 206 -11.94 4.77 14.92
N VAL A 207 -12.20 5.91 14.31
CA VAL A 207 -11.56 6.31 13.05
C VAL A 207 -10.77 7.59 13.27
N VAL A 208 -9.50 7.58 12.85
CA VAL A 208 -8.68 8.78 12.74
C VAL A 208 -8.75 9.28 11.31
N ILE A 209 -9.25 10.49 11.11
CA ILE A 209 -9.36 11.12 9.80
C ILE A 209 -8.43 12.33 9.74
N THR A 210 -7.47 12.29 8.84
CA THR A 210 -6.45 13.33 8.67
C THR A 210 -6.34 13.77 7.21
N PRO A 211 -5.81 14.99 6.94
CA PRO A 211 -5.54 15.44 5.57
C PRO A 211 -4.51 14.58 4.82
N ASN A 212 -3.50 14.09 5.52
CA ASN A 212 -2.36 13.34 4.97
C ASN A 212 -2.26 11.95 5.58
N ASP A 213 -1.41 11.09 5.01
CA ASP A 213 -1.14 9.74 5.49
C ASP A 213 -0.37 9.76 6.82
N PRO A 214 -0.54 8.75 7.69
CA PRO A 214 0.17 8.70 8.98
C PRO A 214 1.69 8.85 8.87
N LYS A 215 2.32 8.32 7.83
CA LYS A 215 3.77 8.43 7.60
C LYS A 215 4.27 9.86 7.36
N GLU A 216 3.39 10.79 6.99
CA GLU A 216 3.75 12.18 6.69
C GLU A 216 3.77 13.08 7.94
N TYR A 217 3.23 12.60 9.06
CA TYR A 217 3.21 13.34 10.32
C TYR A 217 4.47 13.13 11.16
N SER A 218 4.78 14.11 11.99
CA SER A 218 5.78 13.95 13.04
C SER A 218 5.29 13.02 14.16
N THR A 219 6.20 12.53 14.97
CA THR A 219 5.87 11.68 16.12
C THR A 219 4.96 12.38 17.15
N GLY A 220 5.13 13.71 17.32
CA GLY A 220 4.27 14.53 18.17
C GLY A 220 2.83 14.56 17.67
N GLU A 221 2.64 14.91 16.40
CA GLU A 221 1.31 14.96 15.76
C GLU A 221 0.61 13.60 15.79
N ILE A 222 1.34 12.51 15.50
CA ILE A 222 0.77 11.15 15.59
C ILE A 222 0.24 10.88 16.99
N ASN A 223 0.99 11.23 18.03
CA ASN A 223 0.55 11.06 19.41
C ASN A 223 -0.70 11.88 19.74
N GLU A 224 -0.81 13.09 19.24
CA GLU A 224 -2.00 13.92 19.42
C GLU A 224 -3.22 13.28 18.74
N TRP A 225 -3.09 12.81 17.49
CA TRP A 225 -4.16 12.13 16.78
C TRP A 225 -4.59 10.81 17.46
N LEU A 226 -3.65 10.08 18.07
CA LEU A 226 -3.95 8.85 18.77
C LEU A 226 -4.61 9.08 20.14
N LYS A 227 -4.41 10.25 20.78
CA LYS A 227 -5.05 10.61 22.06
C LYS A 227 -6.49 11.11 21.90
N ASN A 228 -6.78 11.78 20.80
CA ASN A 228 -8.11 12.29 20.54
C ASN A 228 -9.08 11.13 20.32
N LYS A 229 -10.11 11.08 21.16
CA LYS A 229 -11.21 10.11 21.09
C LYS A 229 -12.21 10.52 20.04
#